data_1e003a62b6fe85363a759c433e67ce7d
#
_entry.id   1e003a62b6fe85363a759c433e67ce7d
#
_cell.length_a   1.000
_cell.length_b   1.000
_cell.length_c   1.000
_cell.angle_alpha   90.00
_cell.angle_beta   90.00
_cell.angle_gamma   90.00
#
_symmetry.space_group_name_H-M   'P 1'
#
loop_
_entity.id
_entity.type
_entity.pdbx_description
1 polymer ?
#
loop_
_entity_poly.entity_id
_entity_poly.type
_entity_poly.pdbx_seq_one_letter_code
_entity_poly.pdbx_strand_id
1 'polypeptide(L)' 'MQVISEIVEIPNNNAPTVEYVEKELTKRNINPLRWAIVHVSDRMYTVSVANLKK' A
#
# COMPACT_ATOMS: atom_id res chain seq x y z
N MET A 1 -11.32 6.49 -17.83
CA MET A 1 -10.47 6.53 -16.62
C MET A 1 -11.25 5.98 -15.45
N GLN A 2 -10.74 4.97 -14.80
CA GLN A 2 -11.38 4.35 -13.63
C GLN A 2 -10.44 4.36 -12.44
N VAL A 3 -11.01 4.55 -11.27
CA VAL A 3 -10.27 4.36 -10.02
C VAL A 3 -10.48 2.92 -9.58
N ILE A 4 -9.39 2.20 -9.36
CA ILE A 4 -9.42 0.82 -8.93
C ILE A 4 -8.82 0.73 -7.53
N SER A 5 -9.54 0.07 -6.63
CA SER A 5 -9.03 -0.20 -5.29
C SER A 5 -8.44 -1.60 -5.25
N GLU A 6 -7.24 -1.73 -4.71
CA GLU A 6 -6.57 -3.01 -4.57
C GLU A 6 -6.04 -3.16 -3.16
N ILE A 7 -5.89 -4.40 -2.73
CA ILE A 7 -5.32 -4.71 -1.42
C ILE A 7 -3.91 -5.25 -1.63
N VAL A 8 -2.95 -4.66 -0.93
CA VAL A 8 -1.54 -5.06 -1.01
C VAL A 8 -1.07 -5.35 0.41
N GLU A 9 -0.38 -6.47 0.58
CA GLU A 9 0.22 -6.78 1.88
C GLU A 9 1.72 -6.53 1.83
N ILE A 10 2.23 -5.82 2.83
CA ILE A 10 3.66 -5.53 2.96
C ILE A 10 4.14 -6.00 4.33
N PRO A 11 5.44 -6.32 4.47
CA PRO A 11 5.96 -6.79 5.75
C PRO A 11 5.83 -5.75 6.85
N ASN A 12 5.49 -6.20 8.06
CA ASN A 12 5.43 -5.35 9.23
C ASN A 12 6.86 -5.10 9.74
N ASN A 13 7.26 -3.82 9.78
CA ASN A 13 8.58 -3.42 10.26
C ASN A 13 8.52 -2.71 11.61
N ASN A 14 7.37 -2.76 12.29
CA ASN A 14 7.09 -2.08 13.56
C ASN A 14 7.16 -0.55 13.49
N ALA A 15 7.22 0.00 12.29
CA ALA A 15 7.31 1.45 12.08
C ALA A 15 6.60 1.81 10.78
N PRO A 16 5.26 1.86 10.75
CA PRO A 16 4.49 2.08 9.52
C PRO A 16 4.51 3.55 9.11
N THR A 17 5.68 4.04 8.72
CA THR A 17 5.81 5.42 8.24
C THR A 17 5.38 5.53 6.80
N VAL A 18 5.01 6.75 6.38
CA VAL A 18 4.68 7.03 4.99
C VAL A 18 5.84 6.63 4.07
N GLU A 19 7.06 6.96 4.46
CA GLU A 19 8.25 6.64 3.66
C GLU A 19 8.39 5.14 3.46
N TYR A 20 8.21 4.35 4.50
CA TYR A 20 8.34 2.91 4.41
C TYR A 20 7.28 2.32 3.47
N VAL A 21 6.03 2.71 3.64
CA VAL A 21 4.94 2.17 2.82
C VAL A 21 5.14 2.56 1.35
N GLU A 22 5.47 3.81 1.09
CA GLU A 22 5.69 4.26 -0.28
C GLU A 22 6.86 3.54 -0.93
N LYS A 23 7.93 3.29 -0.18
CA LYS A 23 9.07 2.54 -0.67
C LYS A 23 8.68 1.10 -1.04
N GLU A 24 7.90 0.45 -0.20
CA GLU A 24 7.45 -0.92 -0.47
C GLU A 24 6.51 -0.97 -1.68
N LEU A 25 5.63 -0.01 -1.82
CA LEU A 25 4.75 0.07 -2.99
C LEU A 25 5.57 0.30 -4.27
N THR A 26 6.57 1.16 -4.22
CA THR A 26 7.44 1.43 -5.37
C THR A 26 8.21 0.16 -5.78
N LYS A 27 8.68 -0.63 -4.84
CA LYS A 27 9.36 -1.89 -5.15
C LYS A 27 8.46 -2.84 -5.94
N ARG A 28 7.17 -2.74 -5.76
CA ARG A 28 6.18 -3.59 -6.44
C ARG A 28 5.62 -2.96 -7.70
N ASN A 29 6.23 -1.86 -8.14
CA ASN A 29 5.76 -1.08 -9.29
C ASN A 29 4.33 -0.55 -9.10
N ILE A 30 3.98 -0.26 -7.86
CA ILE A 30 2.67 0.30 -7.54
C ILE A 30 2.86 1.79 -7.29
N ASN A 31 2.13 2.61 -8.04
CA ASN A 31 2.20 4.06 -7.92
C ASN A 31 0.77 4.60 -7.72
N PRO A 32 0.20 4.45 -6.53
CA PRO A 32 -1.20 4.77 -6.31
C PRO A 32 -1.43 6.27 -6.20
N LEU A 33 -2.68 6.69 -6.49
CA LEU A 33 -3.14 8.04 -6.21
C LEU A 33 -3.15 8.30 -4.72
N ARG A 34 -3.54 7.28 -3.96
CA ARG A 34 -3.57 7.34 -2.50
C ARG A 34 -3.59 5.92 -1.95
N TRP A 35 -3.27 5.81 -0.68
CA TRP A 35 -3.28 4.53 0.02
C TRP A 35 -3.57 4.75 1.50
N ALA A 36 -3.96 3.68 2.17
CA ALA A 36 -4.16 3.69 3.61
C ALA A 36 -3.91 2.30 4.17
N ILE A 37 -3.35 2.24 5.38
CA ILE A 37 -3.23 0.96 6.08
C ILE A 37 -4.58 0.67 6.72
N VAL A 38 -5.19 -0.45 6.34
CA VAL A 38 -6.53 -0.82 6.81
C VAL A 38 -6.50 -1.95 7.81
N HIS A 39 -5.39 -2.66 7.94
CA HIS A 39 -5.23 -3.71 8.90
C HIS A 39 -3.76 -3.90 9.25
N VAL A 40 -3.48 -4.23 10.50
CA VAL A 40 -2.12 -4.50 10.97
C VAL A 40 -2.13 -5.85 11.68
N SER A 41 -1.24 -6.74 11.25
CA SER A 41 -1.00 -8.00 11.95
C SER A 41 0.45 -8.03 12.42
N ASP A 42 0.82 -9.07 13.16
CA ASP A 42 2.18 -9.21 13.67
C ASP A 42 3.23 -9.28 12.56
N ARG A 43 2.83 -9.76 11.39
CA ARG A 43 3.76 -10.02 10.29
C ARG A 43 3.57 -9.09 9.10
N MET A 44 2.38 -8.55 8.93
CA MET A 44 2.03 -7.84 7.70
C MET A 44 1.17 -6.62 7.98
N TYR A 45 1.34 -5.61 7.13
CA TYR A 45 0.38 -4.53 7.01
C TYR A 45 -0.48 -4.78 5.78
N THR A 46 -1.79 -4.61 5.92
CA THR A 46 -2.70 -4.65 4.78
C THR A 46 -2.97 -3.23 4.34
N VAL A 47 -2.60 -2.92 3.11
CA VAL A 47 -2.69 -1.57 2.57
C VAL A 47 -3.74 -1.54 1.46
N SER A 48 -4.68 -0.61 1.58
CA SER A 48 -5.64 -0.35 0.51
C SER A 48 -5.05 0.75 -0.38
N VAL A 49 -4.92 0.47 -1.66
CA VAL A 49 -4.39 1.43 -2.63
C VAL A 49 -5.45 1.77 -3.68
N ALA A 50 -5.47 3.02 -4.10
CA ALA A 50 -6.37 3.47 -5.15
C ALA A 50 -5.53 3.91 -6.35
N ASN A 51 -5.74 3.26 -7.48
CA ASN A 51 -5.01 3.52 -8.71
C ASN A 51 -5.94 4.01 -9.80
N LEU A 52 -5.37 4.77 -10.75
CA LEU A 52 -6.05 5.08 -11.99
C LEU A 52 -5.73 3.99 -13.01
N LYS A 53 -6.76 3.52 -13.67
CA LYS A 53 -6.61 2.61 -14.79
C LYS A 53 -7.15 3.27 -16.05
N LYS A 54 -6.35 3.25 -17.06
CA LYS A 54 -6.76 3.80 -18.36
C LYS A 54 -7.64 2.81 -19.11
#